data_cd771c198f0433883e79736a6ed6a05d
#
_entry.id   cd771c198f0433883e79736a6ed6a05d
#
_cell.length_a   1.000
_cell.length_b   1.000
_cell.length_c   1.000
_cell.angle_alpha   90.00
_cell.angle_beta   90.00
_cell.angle_gamma   90.00
#
_symmetry.space_group_name_H-M   'P 1'
#
loop_
_entity.id
_entity.type
_entity.pdbx_description
1 polymer ?
#
loop_
_entity_poly.entity_id
_entity_poly.type
_entity_poly.pdbx_seq_one_letter_code
_entity_poly.pdbx_strand_id
1 'polypeptide(L)'
;MAFEEFGTGPAVLCIHGFASSGKVNWIDTGWVEALTGAGYRAITLDNRGHGASDKPYDPDRYYPRAMARDAVALLDHLGIARAAILGYSMGARISAFMAFEHEARVACAIFGGMGMNLVHGLSDGNDIIAGLLAPSLSGVTHPTARQFRIFAEHTGADRQALAACMETSREPMARADVRRIEVPVLVAVGEADATAGSPEPLAQLLPKGEAYVIPKRDHMRATGDKLFKAAALEFLGSTFHPRH
;
A
#
# COMPACT_ATOMS: atom_id res chain seq x y z
N MET A 1 -6.26 -16.02 -2.00
CA MET A 1 -5.49 -14.79 -2.30
C MET A 1 -4.63 -15.06 -3.52
N ALA A 2 -4.70 -14.20 -4.55
CA ALA A 2 -3.89 -14.29 -5.76
C ALA A 2 -2.56 -13.54 -5.57
N PHE A 3 -1.50 -14.01 -6.17
CA PHE A 3 -0.18 -13.38 -6.14
C PHE A 3 0.64 -13.80 -7.37
N GLU A 4 1.67 -13.03 -7.67
CA GLU A 4 2.66 -13.33 -8.71
C GLU A 4 4.07 -13.07 -8.17
N GLU A 5 5.06 -13.80 -8.72
CA GLU A 5 6.45 -13.73 -8.31
C GLU A 5 7.37 -13.49 -9.50
N PHE A 6 8.37 -12.65 -9.33
CA PHE A 6 9.30 -12.25 -10.38
C PHE A 6 10.73 -12.17 -9.84
N GLY A 7 11.68 -12.66 -10.62
CA GLY A 7 13.10 -12.59 -10.26
C GLY A 7 13.50 -13.55 -9.13
N THR A 8 14.69 -13.35 -8.62
CA THR A 8 15.32 -14.11 -7.53
C THR A 8 16.02 -13.14 -6.59
N GLY A 9 16.46 -13.62 -5.40
CA GLY A 9 17.16 -12.80 -4.42
C GLY A 9 16.29 -12.48 -3.20
N PRO A 10 16.65 -11.47 -2.39
CA PRO A 10 15.88 -11.07 -1.23
C PRO A 10 14.47 -10.61 -1.61
N ALA A 11 13.48 -11.07 -0.84
CA ALA A 11 12.07 -10.86 -1.20
C ALA A 11 11.61 -9.43 -0.84
N VAL A 12 10.93 -8.79 -1.79
CA VAL A 12 10.17 -7.55 -1.59
C VAL A 12 8.70 -7.87 -1.84
N LEU A 13 7.88 -7.82 -0.79
CA LEU A 13 6.43 -7.99 -0.87
C LEU A 13 5.77 -6.65 -1.18
N CYS A 14 5.07 -6.60 -2.30
CA CYS A 14 4.43 -5.39 -2.84
C CYS A 14 2.92 -5.42 -2.57
N ILE A 15 2.41 -4.51 -1.71
CA ILE A 15 1.02 -4.43 -1.27
C ILE A 15 0.36 -3.20 -1.90
N HIS A 16 -0.59 -3.41 -2.80
CA HIS A 16 -1.21 -2.35 -3.61
C HIS A 16 -2.24 -1.51 -2.84
N GLY A 17 -2.58 -0.36 -3.41
CA GLY A 17 -3.58 0.58 -2.90
C GLY A 17 -5.03 0.16 -3.17
N PHE A 18 -5.97 0.93 -2.59
CA PHE A 18 -7.40 0.72 -2.76
C PHE A 18 -7.84 0.79 -4.23
N ALA A 19 -8.80 -0.04 -4.62
CA ALA A 19 -9.35 -0.19 -5.97
C ALA A 19 -8.33 -0.59 -7.06
N SER A 20 -7.11 -0.97 -6.68
CA SER A 20 -6.03 -1.41 -7.56
C SER A 20 -5.84 -2.94 -7.54
N SER A 21 -4.70 -3.41 -8.02
CA SER A 21 -4.27 -4.81 -7.98
C SER A 21 -2.73 -4.87 -8.02
N GLY A 22 -2.17 -6.05 -7.81
CA GLY A 22 -0.74 -6.30 -7.99
C GLY A 22 -0.28 -5.90 -9.39
N LYS A 23 -1.06 -6.26 -10.42
CA LYS A 23 -0.79 -5.87 -11.80
C LYS A 23 -0.78 -4.35 -11.99
N VAL A 24 -1.85 -3.68 -11.61
CA VAL A 24 -2.03 -2.23 -11.87
C VAL A 24 -1.02 -1.38 -11.10
N ASN A 25 -0.75 -1.72 -9.81
CA ASN A 25 0.16 -0.93 -8.99
C ASN A 25 1.65 -1.21 -9.28
N TRP A 26 2.00 -2.46 -9.61
CA TRP A 26 3.39 -2.89 -9.56
C TRP A 26 3.96 -3.35 -10.91
N ILE A 27 3.16 -4.07 -11.72
CA ILE A 27 3.64 -4.56 -13.03
C ILE A 27 3.52 -3.43 -14.06
N ASP A 28 2.33 -2.88 -14.26
CA ASP A 28 2.06 -1.87 -15.30
C ASP A 28 2.82 -0.56 -15.06
N THR A 29 3.20 -0.27 -13.82
CA THR A 29 4.00 0.90 -13.46
C THR A 29 5.52 0.66 -13.54
N GLY A 30 5.96 -0.57 -13.86
CA GLY A 30 7.38 -0.92 -13.99
C GLY A 30 8.13 -1.08 -12.65
N TRP A 31 7.44 -1.31 -11.52
CA TRP A 31 8.07 -1.61 -10.24
C TRP A 31 8.72 -2.98 -10.22
N VAL A 32 8.04 -3.99 -10.79
CA VAL A 32 8.58 -5.36 -10.89
C VAL A 32 9.90 -5.34 -11.66
N GLU A 33 9.94 -4.65 -12.80
CA GLU A 33 11.18 -4.50 -13.59
C GLU A 33 12.29 -3.79 -12.79
N ALA A 34 11.96 -2.71 -12.07
CA ALA A 34 12.91 -1.97 -11.27
C ALA A 34 13.49 -2.81 -10.12
N LEU A 35 12.65 -3.56 -9.39
CA LEU A 35 13.07 -4.42 -8.29
C LEU A 35 13.91 -5.60 -8.78
N THR A 36 13.46 -6.30 -9.82
CA THR A 36 14.18 -7.46 -10.36
C THR A 36 15.49 -7.06 -11.01
N GLY A 37 15.53 -5.91 -11.70
CA GLY A 37 16.75 -5.33 -12.24
C GLY A 37 17.78 -4.94 -11.16
N ALA A 38 17.33 -4.65 -9.95
CA ALA A 38 18.17 -4.40 -8.77
C ALA A 38 18.51 -5.67 -7.96
N GLY A 39 18.15 -6.86 -8.45
CA GLY A 39 18.49 -8.15 -7.83
C GLY A 39 17.56 -8.60 -6.71
N TYR A 40 16.34 -8.06 -6.63
CA TYR A 40 15.32 -8.48 -5.67
C TYR A 40 14.32 -9.46 -6.31
N ARG A 41 13.73 -10.33 -5.47
CA ARG A 41 12.54 -11.11 -5.81
C ARG A 41 11.32 -10.27 -5.48
N ALA A 42 10.61 -9.78 -6.50
CA ALA A 42 9.37 -9.04 -6.34
C ALA A 42 8.19 -10.01 -6.19
N ILE A 43 7.37 -9.81 -5.16
CA ILE A 43 6.15 -10.58 -4.92
C ILE A 43 4.99 -9.59 -4.89
N THR A 44 4.07 -9.70 -5.85
CA THR A 44 2.87 -8.86 -5.89
C THR A 44 1.68 -9.68 -5.45
N LEU A 45 0.87 -9.16 -4.54
CA LEU A 45 -0.36 -9.81 -4.11
C LEU A 45 -1.57 -8.98 -4.52
N ASP A 46 -2.69 -9.63 -4.79
CA ASP A 46 -3.99 -8.98 -4.83
C ASP A 46 -4.61 -9.07 -3.45
N ASN A 47 -4.83 -7.93 -2.79
CA ASN A 47 -5.52 -7.89 -1.51
C ASN A 47 -6.93 -8.50 -1.63
N ARG A 48 -7.46 -9.07 -0.53
CA ARG A 48 -8.87 -9.48 -0.51
C ARG A 48 -9.77 -8.34 -1.01
N GLY A 49 -10.83 -8.66 -1.73
CA GLY A 49 -11.72 -7.69 -2.37
C GLY A 49 -11.20 -7.08 -3.69
N HIS A 50 -9.96 -7.39 -4.11
CA HIS A 50 -9.31 -6.78 -5.25
C HIS A 50 -8.75 -7.82 -6.23
N GLY A 51 -8.49 -7.38 -7.46
CA GLY A 51 -7.84 -8.18 -8.51
C GLY A 51 -8.46 -9.56 -8.69
N ALA A 52 -7.65 -10.61 -8.69
CA ALA A 52 -8.07 -12.01 -8.81
C ALA A 52 -8.34 -12.70 -7.45
N SER A 53 -8.15 -11.99 -6.32
CA SER A 53 -8.49 -12.52 -4.99
C SER A 53 -9.99 -12.58 -4.72
N ASP A 54 -10.40 -13.39 -3.71
CA ASP A 54 -11.79 -13.48 -3.26
C ASP A 54 -12.34 -12.11 -2.83
N LYS A 55 -13.65 -11.92 -3.05
CA LYS A 55 -14.35 -10.65 -2.83
C LYS A 55 -15.45 -10.78 -1.79
N PRO A 56 -15.09 -10.91 -0.48
CA PRO A 56 -16.08 -10.90 0.58
C PRO A 56 -16.79 -9.54 0.65
N TYR A 57 -18.11 -9.56 0.94
CA TYR A 57 -18.91 -8.34 1.09
C TYR A 57 -19.14 -7.96 2.56
N ASP A 58 -18.52 -8.69 3.47
CA ASP A 58 -18.55 -8.42 4.90
C ASP A 58 -17.43 -7.43 5.26
N PRO A 59 -17.74 -6.21 5.73
CA PRO A 59 -16.75 -5.20 6.11
C PRO A 59 -15.76 -5.65 7.18
N ASP A 60 -16.17 -6.52 8.09
CA ASP A 60 -15.30 -7.02 9.17
C ASP A 60 -14.12 -7.86 8.66
N ARG A 61 -14.16 -8.24 7.40
CA ARG A 61 -13.05 -8.95 6.74
C ARG A 61 -11.90 -8.02 6.32
N TYR A 62 -12.06 -6.68 6.33
CA TYR A 62 -11.14 -5.75 5.70
C TYR A 62 -10.33 -4.87 6.66
N TYR A 63 -10.38 -5.15 7.97
CA TYR A 63 -9.48 -4.45 8.90
C TYR A 63 -8.02 -4.61 8.48
N PRO A 64 -7.18 -3.54 8.56
CA PRO A 64 -5.77 -3.59 8.15
C PRO A 64 -4.98 -4.73 8.81
N ARG A 65 -5.30 -5.05 10.07
CA ARG A 65 -4.71 -6.18 10.80
C ARG A 65 -5.03 -7.53 10.16
N ALA A 66 -6.26 -7.71 9.66
CA ALA A 66 -6.63 -8.93 8.97
C ALA A 66 -5.90 -9.08 7.64
N MET A 67 -5.77 -7.97 6.91
CA MET A 67 -5.04 -7.93 5.62
C MET A 67 -3.52 -8.08 5.83
N ALA A 68 -2.96 -7.54 6.91
CA ALA A 68 -1.56 -7.78 7.30
C ALA A 68 -1.29 -9.27 7.58
N ARG A 69 -2.23 -9.97 8.23
CA ARG A 69 -2.13 -11.44 8.42
C ARG A 69 -2.17 -12.22 7.11
N ASP A 70 -2.91 -11.74 6.10
CA ASP A 70 -2.87 -12.34 4.76
C ASP A 70 -1.48 -12.22 4.14
N ALA A 71 -0.85 -11.04 4.27
CA ALA A 71 0.51 -10.82 3.79
C ALA A 71 1.53 -11.74 4.49
N VAL A 72 1.40 -11.92 5.81
CA VAL A 72 2.22 -12.88 6.58
C VAL A 72 1.97 -14.31 6.12
N ALA A 73 0.72 -14.71 5.95
CA ALA A 73 0.37 -16.05 5.48
C ALA A 73 0.91 -16.34 4.07
N LEU A 74 1.00 -15.33 3.20
CA LEU A 74 1.66 -15.47 1.91
C LEU A 74 3.16 -15.72 2.07
N LEU A 75 3.85 -14.99 2.96
CA LEU A 75 5.27 -15.25 3.26
C LEU A 75 5.47 -16.65 3.82
N ASP A 76 4.56 -17.15 4.67
CA ASP A 76 4.61 -18.53 5.19
C ASP A 76 4.44 -19.56 4.07
N HIS A 77 3.48 -19.35 3.19
CA HIS A 77 3.23 -20.21 2.03
C HIS A 77 4.46 -20.32 1.10
N LEU A 78 5.20 -19.23 0.95
CA LEU A 78 6.39 -19.14 0.11
C LEU A 78 7.69 -19.57 0.84
N GLY A 79 7.61 -19.93 2.13
CA GLY A 79 8.77 -20.29 2.94
C GLY A 79 9.72 -19.11 3.20
N ILE A 80 9.21 -17.87 3.14
CA ILE A 80 10.00 -16.65 3.33
C ILE A 80 9.92 -16.22 4.79
N ALA A 81 11.03 -16.34 5.51
CA ALA A 81 11.09 -15.98 6.91
C ALA A 81 10.95 -14.46 7.13
N ARG A 82 11.53 -13.64 6.25
CA ARG A 82 11.57 -12.18 6.38
C ARG A 82 11.67 -11.51 5.01
N ALA A 83 10.94 -10.41 4.79
CA ALA A 83 10.92 -9.66 3.54
C ALA A 83 10.98 -8.15 3.79
N ALA A 84 11.44 -7.39 2.80
CA ALA A 84 11.12 -5.97 2.73
C ALA A 84 9.66 -5.80 2.26
N ILE A 85 8.98 -4.77 2.74
CA ILE A 85 7.58 -4.51 2.38
C ILE A 85 7.46 -3.17 1.65
N LEU A 86 6.88 -3.20 0.46
CA LEU A 86 6.56 -2.00 -0.31
C LEU A 86 5.04 -1.87 -0.40
N GLY A 87 4.48 -0.93 0.37
CA GLY A 87 3.04 -0.65 0.34
C GLY A 87 2.72 0.70 -0.28
N TYR A 88 1.59 0.81 -0.97
CA TYR A 88 1.09 2.09 -1.48
C TYR A 88 -0.31 2.40 -0.95
N SER A 89 -0.53 3.60 -0.39
CA SER A 89 -1.82 4.07 0.12
C SER A 89 -2.44 3.07 1.13
N MET A 90 -3.56 2.42 0.84
CA MET A 90 -4.11 1.33 1.66
C MET A 90 -3.06 0.24 1.94
N GLY A 91 -2.25 -0.12 0.93
CA GLY A 91 -1.17 -1.09 1.09
C GLY A 91 -0.09 -0.62 2.07
N ALA A 92 0.20 0.68 2.13
CA ALA A 92 1.12 1.24 3.13
C ALA A 92 0.54 1.16 4.55
N ARG A 93 -0.78 1.37 4.72
CA ARG A 93 -1.46 1.14 6.00
C ARG A 93 -1.36 -0.32 6.44
N ILE A 94 -1.64 -1.26 5.54
CA ILE A 94 -1.48 -2.71 5.80
C ILE A 94 -0.03 -3.01 6.20
N SER A 95 0.95 -2.44 5.50
CA SER A 95 2.38 -2.58 5.79
C SER A 95 2.76 -2.05 7.18
N ALA A 96 2.14 -0.94 7.61
CA ALA A 96 2.37 -0.39 8.94
C ALA A 96 1.86 -1.34 10.05
N PHE A 97 0.66 -1.91 9.89
CA PHE A 97 0.15 -2.92 10.82
C PHE A 97 1.00 -4.19 10.79
N MET A 98 1.48 -4.61 9.62
CA MET A 98 2.39 -5.75 9.50
C MET A 98 3.73 -5.48 10.21
N ALA A 99 4.33 -4.30 10.03
CA ALA A 99 5.57 -3.92 10.69
C ALA A 99 5.43 -3.80 12.21
N PHE A 100 4.25 -3.43 12.71
CA PHE A 100 3.95 -3.30 14.13
C PHE A 100 3.67 -4.66 14.80
N GLU A 101 2.79 -5.49 14.20
CA GLU A 101 2.32 -6.73 14.83
C GLU A 101 3.19 -7.96 14.47
N HIS A 102 3.93 -7.88 13.38
CA HIS A 102 4.73 -8.97 12.82
C HIS A 102 6.18 -8.52 12.50
N GLU A 103 6.78 -7.72 13.37
CA GLU A 103 8.09 -7.10 13.18
C GLU A 103 9.18 -8.09 12.72
N ALA A 104 9.21 -9.28 13.31
CA ALA A 104 10.17 -10.32 12.94
C ALA A 104 10.11 -10.75 11.46
N ARG A 105 8.98 -10.50 10.78
CA ARG A 105 8.74 -10.84 9.37
C ARG A 105 9.13 -9.70 8.42
N VAL A 106 9.39 -8.49 8.93
CA VAL A 106 9.64 -7.27 8.16
C VAL A 106 11.09 -6.83 8.31
N ALA A 107 11.85 -6.80 7.23
CA ALA A 107 13.23 -6.32 7.22
C ALA A 107 13.30 -4.78 7.26
N CYS A 108 12.53 -4.16 6.40
CA CYS A 108 12.29 -2.72 6.31
C CYS A 108 10.97 -2.51 5.59
N ALA A 109 10.42 -1.30 5.65
CA ALA A 109 9.16 -0.99 4.97
C ALA A 109 9.24 0.33 4.19
N ILE A 110 8.49 0.40 3.09
CA ILE A 110 8.31 1.61 2.30
C ILE A 110 6.82 1.94 2.31
N PHE A 111 6.47 3.09 2.88
CA PHE A 111 5.11 3.61 2.93
C PHE A 111 4.93 4.67 1.84
N GLY A 112 4.52 4.23 0.66
CA GLY A 112 4.21 5.11 -0.47
C GLY A 112 2.80 5.70 -0.37
N GLY A 113 2.62 7.00 -0.63
CA GLY A 113 1.31 7.65 -0.62
C GLY A 113 0.60 7.58 0.74
N MET A 114 1.36 7.61 1.84
CA MET A 114 0.85 7.53 3.20
C MET A 114 1.64 8.46 4.12
N GLY A 115 1.07 9.58 4.51
CA GLY A 115 1.56 10.48 5.54
C GLY A 115 0.75 10.31 6.83
N MET A 116 0.41 11.42 7.47
CA MET A 116 -0.33 11.41 8.76
C MET A 116 -1.73 10.82 8.68
N ASN A 117 -2.27 10.55 7.51
CA ASN A 117 -3.51 9.78 7.35
C ASN A 117 -3.43 8.35 7.92
N LEU A 118 -2.23 7.82 8.14
CA LEU A 118 -2.07 6.59 8.91
C LEU A 118 -2.65 6.73 10.32
N VAL A 119 -2.46 7.91 10.94
CA VAL A 119 -2.91 8.21 12.32
C VAL A 119 -4.29 8.86 12.36
N HIS A 120 -4.61 9.71 11.40
CA HIS A 120 -5.87 10.48 11.41
C HIS A 120 -7.03 9.74 10.74
N GLY A 121 -6.74 8.71 9.93
CA GLY A 121 -7.73 8.06 9.07
C GLY A 121 -8.03 8.85 7.81
N LEU A 122 -9.04 8.44 7.06
CA LEU A 122 -9.51 9.08 5.83
C LEU A 122 -10.90 9.68 6.06
N SER A 123 -11.05 10.99 5.84
CA SER A 123 -12.31 11.72 6.07
C SER A 123 -13.41 11.34 5.08
N ASP A 124 -13.04 11.15 3.80
CA ASP A 124 -13.97 11.02 2.66
C ASP A 124 -14.51 9.60 2.45
N GLY A 125 -14.26 8.67 3.39
CA GLY A 125 -14.58 7.26 3.19
C GLY A 125 -16.06 6.99 2.93
N ASN A 126 -16.96 7.67 3.61
CA ASN A 126 -18.40 7.50 3.42
C ASN A 126 -18.86 8.01 2.05
N ASP A 127 -18.29 9.10 1.57
CA ASP A 127 -18.57 9.64 0.23
C ASP A 127 -18.05 8.68 -0.85
N ILE A 128 -16.88 8.07 -0.64
CA ILE A 128 -16.32 7.05 -1.54
C ILE A 128 -17.23 5.83 -1.59
N ILE A 129 -17.72 5.32 -0.45
CA ILE A 129 -18.69 4.21 -0.39
C ILE A 129 -19.96 4.54 -1.18
N ALA A 130 -20.54 5.71 -0.91
CA ALA A 130 -21.74 6.17 -1.61
C ALA A 130 -21.50 6.28 -3.14
N GLY A 131 -20.34 6.78 -3.54
CA GLY A 131 -19.95 6.89 -4.94
C GLY A 131 -19.77 5.53 -5.63
N LEU A 132 -19.16 4.56 -4.94
CA LEU A 132 -18.99 3.19 -5.46
C LEU A 132 -20.34 2.49 -5.66
N LEU A 133 -21.28 2.67 -4.74
CA LEU A 133 -22.59 2.03 -4.77
C LEU A 133 -23.65 2.79 -5.60
N ALA A 134 -23.34 4.03 -6.01
CA ALA A 134 -24.27 4.82 -6.83
C ALA A 134 -24.66 4.09 -8.13
N PRO A 135 -25.93 4.17 -8.57
CA PRO A 135 -26.38 3.50 -9.80
C PRO A 135 -25.62 3.95 -11.06
N SER A 136 -25.22 5.22 -11.11
CA SER A 136 -24.46 5.78 -12.24
C SER A 136 -23.40 6.77 -11.78
N LEU A 137 -22.36 6.95 -12.60
CA LEU A 137 -21.30 7.94 -12.37
C LEU A 137 -21.81 9.37 -12.38
N SER A 138 -22.90 9.67 -13.10
CA SER A 138 -23.50 11.01 -13.16
C SER A 138 -24.06 11.48 -11.81
N GLY A 139 -24.47 10.54 -10.94
CA GLY A 139 -24.95 10.84 -9.60
C GLY A 139 -23.84 11.07 -8.56
N VAL A 140 -22.57 10.85 -8.91
CA VAL A 140 -21.45 11.00 -7.98
C VAL A 140 -20.86 12.40 -8.10
N THR A 141 -21.20 13.28 -7.16
CA THR A 141 -20.79 14.70 -7.19
C THR A 141 -19.54 14.98 -6.37
N HIS A 142 -19.26 14.21 -5.30
CA HIS A 142 -18.06 14.38 -4.49
C HIS A 142 -16.79 14.09 -5.30
N PRO A 143 -15.79 15.00 -5.39
CA PRO A 143 -14.65 14.84 -6.29
C PRO A 143 -13.83 13.57 -6.05
N THR A 144 -13.48 13.30 -4.79
CA THR A 144 -12.68 12.10 -4.41
C THR A 144 -13.47 10.82 -4.70
N ALA A 145 -14.74 10.78 -4.34
CA ALA A 145 -15.62 9.63 -4.60
C ALA A 145 -15.73 9.34 -6.11
N ARG A 146 -15.89 10.41 -6.91
CA ARG A 146 -15.93 10.30 -8.36
C ARG A 146 -14.63 9.74 -8.94
N GLN A 147 -13.49 10.17 -8.43
CA GLN A 147 -12.16 9.69 -8.83
C GLN A 147 -12.00 8.19 -8.57
N PHE A 148 -12.33 7.74 -7.34
CA PHE A 148 -12.29 6.31 -7.00
C PHE A 148 -13.31 5.48 -7.77
N ARG A 149 -14.49 6.03 -8.06
CA ARG A 149 -15.49 5.35 -8.89
C ARG A 149 -14.98 5.14 -10.32
N ILE A 150 -14.43 6.16 -10.96
CA ILE A 150 -13.82 6.05 -12.30
C ILE A 150 -12.68 5.04 -12.29
N PHE A 151 -11.83 5.10 -11.28
CA PHE A 151 -10.70 4.17 -11.16
C PHE A 151 -11.16 2.72 -10.99
N ALA A 152 -12.17 2.47 -10.14
CA ALA A 152 -12.76 1.16 -9.94
C ALA A 152 -13.40 0.59 -11.24
N GLU A 153 -14.08 1.43 -12.03
CA GLU A 153 -14.63 1.04 -13.32
C GLU A 153 -13.52 0.72 -14.33
N HIS A 154 -12.46 1.53 -14.36
CA HIS A 154 -11.33 1.32 -15.25
C HIS A 154 -10.57 0.01 -14.94
N THR A 155 -10.41 -0.33 -13.67
CA THR A 155 -9.74 -1.57 -13.24
C THR A 155 -10.65 -2.79 -13.27
N GLY A 156 -11.95 -2.63 -13.56
CA GLY A 156 -12.93 -3.70 -13.53
C GLY A 156 -13.19 -4.26 -12.12
N ALA A 157 -12.92 -3.45 -11.08
CA ALA A 157 -13.04 -3.88 -9.69
C ALA A 157 -14.50 -4.10 -9.26
N ASP A 158 -14.70 -5.05 -8.35
CA ASP A 158 -16.00 -5.30 -7.71
C ASP A 158 -16.32 -4.15 -6.73
N ARG A 159 -17.24 -3.27 -7.14
CA ARG A 159 -17.58 -2.08 -6.39
C ARG A 159 -18.25 -2.37 -5.04
N GLN A 160 -18.95 -3.51 -4.91
CA GLN A 160 -19.56 -3.91 -3.65
C GLN A 160 -18.49 -4.39 -2.66
N ALA A 161 -17.52 -5.17 -3.13
CA ALA A 161 -16.37 -5.56 -2.31
C ALA A 161 -15.51 -4.35 -1.92
N LEU A 162 -15.32 -3.39 -2.84
CA LEU A 162 -14.62 -2.14 -2.54
C LEU A 162 -15.37 -1.29 -1.50
N ALA A 163 -16.69 -1.20 -1.57
CA ALA A 163 -17.49 -0.49 -0.58
C ALA A 163 -17.32 -1.12 0.81
N ALA A 164 -17.44 -2.44 0.93
CA ALA A 164 -17.18 -3.17 2.16
C ALA A 164 -15.74 -2.97 2.67
N CYS A 165 -14.76 -3.00 1.78
CA CYS A 165 -13.37 -2.73 2.12
C CYS A 165 -13.18 -1.31 2.67
N MET A 166 -13.81 -0.29 2.09
CA MET A 166 -13.66 1.09 2.52
C MET A 166 -14.19 1.34 3.92
N GLU A 167 -15.15 0.56 4.41
CA GLU A 167 -15.71 0.75 5.74
C GLU A 167 -14.68 0.55 6.86
N THR A 168 -13.81 -0.44 6.76
CA THR A 168 -12.89 -0.85 7.85
C THR A 168 -11.41 -0.72 7.51
N SER A 169 -11.01 -0.79 6.23
CA SER A 169 -9.59 -0.75 5.82
C SER A 169 -8.89 0.59 6.11
N ARG A 170 -9.65 1.61 6.48
CA ARG A 170 -9.16 2.96 6.85
C ARG A 170 -8.93 3.13 8.35
N GLU A 171 -9.05 2.07 9.15
CA GLU A 171 -8.79 2.11 10.60
C GLU A 171 -7.48 2.86 10.90
N PRO A 172 -7.52 3.93 11.73
CA PRO A 172 -6.31 4.66 12.08
C PRO A 172 -5.39 3.82 12.98
N MET A 173 -4.09 4.03 12.86
CA MET A 173 -3.12 3.49 13.81
C MET A 173 -2.85 4.52 14.90
N ALA A 174 -2.84 4.10 16.16
CA ALA A 174 -2.52 5.00 17.27
C ALA A 174 -1.08 5.51 17.16
N ARG A 175 -0.86 6.80 17.50
CA ARG A 175 0.50 7.40 17.51
C ARG A 175 1.49 6.60 18.36
N ALA A 176 1.02 6.04 19.46
CA ALA A 176 1.83 5.20 20.34
C ALA A 176 2.31 3.93 19.65
N ASP A 177 1.47 3.33 18.80
CA ASP A 177 1.81 2.12 18.05
C ASP A 177 2.77 2.42 16.90
N VAL A 178 2.58 3.56 16.19
CA VAL A 178 3.54 4.01 15.16
C VAL A 178 4.95 4.17 15.74
N ARG A 179 5.09 4.73 16.93
CA ARG A 179 6.38 4.89 17.63
C ARG A 179 7.04 3.57 18.03
N ARG A 180 6.35 2.46 17.94
CA ARG A 180 6.87 1.12 18.27
C ARG A 180 7.25 0.32 17.03
N ILE A 181 7.15 0.90 15.84
CA ILE A 181 7.64 0.28 14.60
C ILE A 181 9.15 0.47 14.55
N GLU A 182 9.92 -0.54 14.98
CA GLU A 182 11.37 -0.49 15.13
C GLU A 182 12.15 -0.80 13.83
N VAL A 183 11.48 -1.29 12.79
CA VAL A 183 12.12 -1.52 11.49
C VAL A 183 12.42 -0.19 10.78
N PRO A 184 13.45 -0.11 9.92
CA PRO A 184 13.66 1.05 9.07
C PRO A 184 12.44 1.29 8.16
N VAL A 185 12.00 2.54 8.03
CA VAL A 185 10.84 2.90 7.20
C VAL A 185 11.14 4.13 6.34
N LEU A 186 10.94 4.01 5.03
CA LEU A 186 10.88 5.13 4.11
C LEU A 186 9.42 5.57 3.93
N VAL A 187 9.10 6.82 4.25
CA VAL A 187 7.79 7.43 4.01
C VAL A 187 7.91 8.32 2.77
N ALA A 188 7.28 7.89 1.65
CA ALA A 188 7.39 8.58 0.37
C ALA A 188 6.03 9.09 -0.11
N VAL A 189 5.89 10.41 -0.27
CA VAL A 189 4.61 11.05 -0.62
C VAL A 189 4.81 12.07 -1.73
N GLY A 190 3.84 12.16 -2.63
CA GLY A 190 3.83 13.18 -3.68
C GLY A 190 3.69 14.60 -3.11
N GLU A 191 4.43 15.55 -3.66
CA GLU A 191 4.40 16.97 -3.24
C GLU A 191 2.97 17.57 -3.32
N ALA A 192 2.18 17.13 -4.28
CA ALA A 192 0.80 17.56 -4.49
C ALA A 192 -0.25 16.53 -3.99
N ASP A 193 0.17 15.58 -3.16
CA ASP A 193 -0.72 14.55 -2.61
C ASP A 193 -1.51 15.09 -1.41
N ALA A 194 -2.68 15.66 -1.69
CA ALA A 194 -3.58 16.15 -0.65
C ALA A 194 -4.23 15.01 0.18
N THR A 195 -4.22 13.77 -0.33
CA THR A 195 -4.80 12.61 0.37
C THR A 195 -3.91 12.10 1.48
N ALA A 196 -2.61 11.95 1.21
CA ALA A 196 -1.66 11.43 2.20
C ALA A 196 -1.16 12.51 3.18
N GLY A 197 -1.03 13.75 2.71
CA GLY A 197 -0.35 14.83 3.42
C GLY A 197 1.17 14.69 3.36
N SER A 198 1.89 15.55 4.08
CA SER A 198 3.36 15.56 4.12
C SER A 198 3.94 14.26 4.72
N PRO A 199 5.07 13.73 4.20
CA PRO A 199 5.72 12.54 4.75
C PRO A 199 6.48 12.79 6.06
N GLU A 200 7.01 14.00 6.28
CA GLU A 200 7.90 14.31 7.39
C GLU A 200 7.27 14.09 8.77
N PRO A 201 6.02 14.52 9.05
CA PRO A 201 5.43 14.31 10.37
C PRO A 201 5.24 12.83 10.72
N LEU A 202 4.98 11.97 9.73
CA LEU A 202 4.89 10.53 9.97
C LEU A 202 6.29 9.92 10.17
N ALA A 203 7.27 10.30 9.35
CA ALA A 203 8.65 9.84 9.49
C ALA A 203 9.26 10.21 10.86
N GLN A 204 8.94 11.40 11.39
CA GLN A 204 9.37 11.84 12.73
C GLN A 204 8.74 11.04 13.89
N LEU A 205 7.59 10.38 13.67
CA LEU A 205 6.99 9.49 14.67
C LEU A 205 7.70 8.13 14.73
N LEU A 206 8.27 7.69 13.63
CA LEU A 206 8.93 6.40 13.48
C LEU A 206 10.36 6.47 14.03
N PRO A 207 10.82 5.53 14.88
CA PRO A 207 12.17 5.53 15.43
C PRO A 207 13.30 5.54 14.38
N LYS A 208 13.05 4.92 13.22
CA LYS A 208 13.97 4.84 12.08
C LYS A 208 13.26 5.24 10.79
N GLY A 209 12.55 6.38 10.86
CA GLY A 209 11.77 6.90 9.73
C GLY A 209 12.59 7.88 8.89
N GLU A 210 12.55 7.69 7.58
CA GLU A 210 13.08 8.60 6.57
C GLU A 210 11.93 9.16 5.74
N ALA A 211 11.96 10.47 5.42
CA ALA A 211 10.94 11.12 4.60
C ALA A 211 11.47 11.40 3.19
N TYR A 212 10.63 11.16 2.18
CA TYR A 212 10.92 11.52 0.80
C TYR A 212 9.70 12.17 0.13
N VAL A 213 9.88 13.40 -0.36
CA VAL A 213 8.86 14.10 -1.16
C VAL A 213 9.08 13.82 -2.64
N ILE A 214 8.07 13.26 -3.32
CA ILE A 214 8.11 12.98 -4.76
C ILE A 214 7.69 14.26 -5.51
N PRO A 215 8.61 14.96 -6.22
CA PRO A 215 8.33 16.27 -6.76
C PRO A 215 7.20 16.26 -7.80
N LYS A 216 6.30 17.23 -7.72
CA LYS A 216 5.22 17.49 -8.70
C LYS A 216 4.28 16.30 -8.94
N ARG A 217 4.09 15.42 -7.96
CA ARG A 217 3.19 14.27 -8.07
C ARG A 217 2.03 14.37 -7.10
N ASP A 218 0.85 14.07 -7.62
CA ASP A 218 -0.35 13.78 -6.84
C ASP A 218 -0.38 12.31 -6.39
N HIS A 219 -1.41 11.94 -5.63
CA HIS A 219 -1.58 10.59 -5.10
C HIS A 219 -1.55 9.49 -6.16
N MET A 220 -2.19 9.69 -7.30
CA MET A 220 -2.28 8.66 -8.35
C MET A 220 -1.00 8.55 -9.19
N ARG A 221 -0.38 9.67 -9.50
CA ARG A 221 0.81 9.74 -10.36
C ARG A 221 2.11 9.40 -9.63
N ALA A 222 2.14 9.52 -8.30
CA ALA A 222 3.31 9.20 -7.51
C ALA A 222 3.66 7.71 -7.55
N THR A 223 2.67 6.83 -7.66
CA THR A 223 2.86 5.36 -7.61
C THR A 223 3.93 4.88 -8.59
N GLY A 224 3.88 5.27 -9.84
CA GLY A 224 4.80 4.83 -10.90
C GLY A 224 5.99 5.76 -11.14
N ASP A 225 6.19 6.79 -10.31
CA ASP A 225 7.20 7.80 -10.56
C ASP A 225 8.63 7.25 -10.46
N LYS A 226 9.47 7.66 -11.41
CA LYS A 226 10.87 7.22 -11.49
C LYS A 226 11.73 7.65 -10.30
N LEU A 227 11.46 8.83 -9.73
CA LEU A 227 12.20 9.33 -8.57
C LEU A 227 11.79 8.57 -7.31
N PHE A 228 10.51 8.21 -7.18
CA PHE A 228 10.07 7.34 -6.10
C PHE A 228 10.75 5.96 -6.17
N LYS A 229 10.80 5.35 -7.38
CA LYS A 229 11.50 4.07 -7.56
C LYS A 229 12.98 4.18 -7.20
N ALA A 230 13.66 5.25 -7.63
CA ALA A 230 15.07 5.46 -7.33
C ALA A 230 15.31 5.59 -5.81
N ALA A 231 14.53 6.42 -5.11
CA ALA A 231 14.63 6.58 -3.65
C ALA A 231 14.34 5.27 -2.90
N ALA A 232 13.33 4.51 -3.34
CA ALA A 232 13.00 3.22 -2.76
C ALA A 232 14.11 2.18 -2.96
N LEU A 233 14.73 2.12 -4.13
CA LEU A 233 15.85 1.21 -4.41
C LEU A 233 17.11 1.61 -3.62
N GLU A 234 17.39 2.88 -3.47
CA GLU A 234 18.47 3.39 -2.62
C GLU A 234 18.25 2.98 -1.15
N PHE A 235 17.04 3.20 -0.63
CA PHE A 235 16.67 2.79 0.71
C PHE A 235 16.75 1.26 0.90
N LEU A 236 16.26 0.47 -0.03
CA LEU A 236 16.41 -1.00 0.00
C LEU A 236 17.89 -1.39 -0.03
N GLY A 237 18.69 -0.77 -0.90
CA GLY A 237 20.13 -1.01 -1.00
C GLY A 237 20.89 -0.68 0.29
N SER A 238 20.45 0.25 1.12
CA SER A 238 21.06 0.58 2.41
C SER A 238 20.59 -0.28 3.58
N THR A 239 19.37 -0.83 3.51
CA THR A 239 18.72 -1.53 4.64
C THR A 239 18.52 -3.03 4.45
N PHE A 240 18.42 -3.50 3.22
CA PHE A 240 18.10 -4.89 2.88
C PHE A 240 18.80 -5.34 1.61
N HIS A 241 20.11 -5.55 1.70
CA HIS A 241 20.96 -5.90 0.56
C HIS A 241 20.66 -7.25 -0.09
N PRO A 242 20.67 -7.35 -1.43
CA PRO A 242 20.92 -8.62 -2.11
C PRO A 242 22.31 -9.13 -1.66
N ARG A 243 22.35 -10.34 -1.11
CA ARG A 243 23.65 -11.01 -0.85
C ARG A 243 24.24 -11.39 -2.20
N HIS A 244 25.40 -10.82 -2.51
CA HIS A 244 26.21 -11.23 -3.64
C HIS A 244 26.71 -12.67 -3.48
#